data_abb7c6c72b73fff57b43fd382b852dad
#
_entry.id   abb7c6c72b73fff57b43fd382b852dad
#
_cell.length_a   1.000
_cell.length_b   1.000
_cell.length_c   1.000
_cell.angle_alpha   90.00
_cell.angle_beta   90.00
_cell.angle_gamma   90.00
#
_symmetry.space_group_name_H-M   'P 1'
#
loop_
_entity.id
_entity.type
_entity.pdbx_description
1 polymer ?
#
loop_
_entity_poly.entity_id
_entity_poly.type
_entity_poly.pdbx_seq_one_letter_code
_entity_poly.pdbx_strand_id
1 'polypeptide(L)'
;MLVTPSVEYTIENDGEPVVYRLITSLLDPTAFPALVLAMEYHKRWEVESTIDELKVHLLGRKTLIRSLNPREVVQEIYGWLLGHWAVRSLMFQVADKADISPLRLSFTGTLNVVRRAVPKFQRLELTDIPFF
;
A
#
# COMPACT_ATOMS: atom_id res chain seq x y z
N MET A 1 -7.15 -36.33 -16.83
CA MET A 1 -5.91 -35.53 -16.69
C MET A 1 -6.31 -34.10 -16.53
N LEU A 2 -6.11 -33.53 -15.34
CA LEU A 2 -6.44 -32.09 -15.11
C LEU A 2 -5.32 -31.26 -15.75
N VAL A 3 -5.65 -30.55 -16.82
CA VAL A 3 -4.73 -29.57 -17.41
C VAL A 3 -4.90 -28.27 -16.64
N THR A 4 -3.91 -27.90 -15.89
CA THR A 4 -3.88 -26.61 -15.19
C THR A 4 -3.21 -25.59 -16.10
N PRO A 5 -3.93 -24.60 -16.63
CA PRO A 5 -3.33 -23.60 -17.51
C PRO A 5 -2.31 -22.76 -16.73
N SER A 6 -1.20 -22.48 -17.39
CA SER A 6 -0.15 -21.62 -16.84
C SER A 6 0.22 -20.52 -17.82
N VAL A 7 0.50 -19.35 -17.28
CA VAL A 7 1.05 -18.18 -18.00
C VAL A 7 2.50 -18.04 -17.60
N GLU A 8 3.40 -18.02 -18.57
CA GLU A 8 4.82 -17.77 -18.36
C GLU A 8 5.20 -16.42 -18.97
N TYR A 9 5.90 -15.60 -18.21
CA TYR A 9 6.38 -14.31 -18.67
C TYR A 9 7.72 -13.96 -18.00
N THR A 10 8.50 -13.12 -18.67
CA THR A 10 9.84 -12.73 -18.22
C THR A 10 9.85 -11.24 -17.89
N ILE A 11 10.50 -10.87 -16.79
CA ILE A 11 10.78 -9.49 -16.41
C ILE A 11 12.28 -9.32 -16.29
N GLU A 12 12.81 -8.26 -16.85
CA GLU A 12 14.19 -7.84 -16.58
C GLU A 12 14.28 -7.21 -15.19
N ASN A 13 15.09 -7.80 -14.34
CA ASN A 13 15.39 -7.25 -13.01
C ASN A 13 16.90 -7.07 -12.90
N ASP A 14 17.36 -5.84 -12.73
CA ASP A 14 18.79 -5.46 -12.67
C ASP A 14 19.64 -6.01 -13.83
N GLY A 15 19.03 -6.09 -15.03
CA GLY A 15 19.70 -6.60 -16.25
C GLY A 15 19.70 -8.13 -16.39
N GLU A 16 19.08 -8.84 -15.46
CA GLU A 16 18.91 -10.29 -15.54
C GLU A 16 17.43 -10.66 -15.80
N PRO A 17 17.13 -11.53 -16.78
CA PRO A 17 15.77 -11.98 -17.05
C PRO A 17 15.30 -12.98 -15.98
N VAL A 18 14.24 -12.61 -15.27
CA VAL A 18 13.57 -13.50 -14.29
C VAL A 18 12.28 -14.02 -14.88
N VAL A 19 12.15 -15.34 -14.96
CA VAL A 19 10.96 -16.02 -15.49
C VAL A 19 9.96 -16.28 -14.38
N TYR A 20 8.74 -15.78 -14.58
CA TYR A 20 7.61 -16.01 -13.70
C TYR A 20 6.62 -16.97 -14.34
N ARG A 21 6.08 -17.89 -13.54
CA ARG A 21 5.03 -18.81 -13.98
C ARG A 21 3.81 -18.66 -13.06
N LEU A 22 2.68 -18.26 -13.65
CA LEU A 22 1.41 -18.17 -12.97
C LEU A 22 0.54 -19.37 -13.31
N ILE A 23 -0.06 -19.97 -12.30
CA ILE A 23 -1.09 -21.01 -12.46
C ILE A 23 -2.43 -20.31 -12.28
N THR A 24 -3.36 -20.54 -13.21
CA THR A 24 -4.66 -19.89 -13.20
C THR A 24 -5.80 -20.87 -13.43
N SER A 25 -6.97 -20.57 -12.89
CA SER A 25 -8.23 -21.25 -13.21
C SER A 25 -9.01 -20.57 -14.34
N LEU A 26 -8.49 -19.43 -14.86
CA LEU A 26 -9.11 -18.68 -15.95
C LEU A 26 -8.67 -19.31 -17.28
N LEU A 27 -9.56 -20.09 -17.88
CA LEU A 27 -9.26 -20.97 -18.99
C LEU A 27 -9.37 -20.33 -20.38
N ASP A 28 -10.13 -19.24 -20.49
CA ASP A 28 -10.37 -18.55 -21.75
C ASP A 28 -9.29 -17.49 -22.03
N PRO A 29 -8.34 -17.73 -22.95
CA PRO A 29 -7.27 -16.79 -23.25
C PRO A 29 -7.75 -15.54 -23.99
N THR A 30 -8.96 -15.56 -24.57
CA THR A 30 -9.53 -14.39 -25.23
C THR A 30 -10.18 -13.43 -24.23
N ALA A 31 -10.85 -13.98 -23.20
CA ALA A 31 -11.41 -13.22 -22.11
C ALA A 31 -10.33 -12.77 -21.10
N PHE A 32 -9.27 -13.57 -20.93
CA PHE A 32 -8.19 -13.33 -19.97
C PHE A 32 -6.82 -13.46 -20.64
N PRO A 33 -6.39 -12.47 -21.42
CA PRO A 33 -5.08 -12.49 -22.07
C PRO A 33 -3.93 -12.61 -21.08
N ALA A 34 -2.91 -13.37 -21.43
CA ALA A 34 -1.75 -13.66 -20.59
C ALA A 34 -1.06 -12.39 -20.04
N LEU A 35 -0.94 -11.35 -20.89
CA LEU A 35 -0.37 -10.06 -20.49
C LEU A 35 -1.19 -9.38 -19.40
N VAL A 36 -2.52 -9.41 -19.52
CA VAL A 36 -3.42 -8.80 -18.51
C VAL A 36 -3.27 -9.53 -17.18
N LEU A 37 -3.24 -10.88 -17.20
CA LEU A 37 -3.04 -11.67 -15.99
C LEU A 37 -1.67 -11.40 -15.33
N ALA A 38 -0.62 -11.27 -16.11
CA ALA A 38 0.70 -10.91 -15.61
C ALA A 38 0.71 -9.52 -14.96
N MET A 39 0.10 -8.52 -15.61
CA MET A 39 -0.01 -7.16 -15.08
C MET A 39 -0.83 -7.09 -13.78
N GLU A 40 -1.97 -7.80 -13.74
CA GLU A 40 -2.79 -7.84 -12.52
C GLU A 40 -2.09 -8.58 -11.38
N TYR A 41 -1.40 -9.66 -11.67
CA TYR A 41 -0.61 -10.35 -10.65
C TYR A 41 0.52 -9.49 -10.09
N HIS A 42 1.13 -8.65 -10.92
CA HIS A 42 2.19 -7.73 -10.48
C HIS A 42 1.69 -6.71 -9.45
N LYS A 43 0.42 -6.31 -9.52
CA LYS A 43 -0.20 -5.44 -8.50
C LYS A 43 -0.25 -6.08 -7.11
N ARG A 44 -0.05 -7.40 -7.00
CA ARG A 44 0.06 -8.10 -5.71
C ARG A 44 1.18 -7.52 -4.81
N TRP A 45 2.25 -6.99 -5.42
CA TRP A 45 3.34 -6.33 -4.69
C TRP A 45 2.87 -5.12 -3.87
N GLU A 46 1.74 -4.50 -4.25
CA GLU A 46 1.14 -3.43 -3.46
C GLU A 46 0.68 -3.89 -2.08
N VAL A 47 0.28 -5.15 -1.95
CA VAL A 47 -0.08 -5.75 -0.64
C VAL A 47 1.15 -5.87 0.24
N GLU A 48 2.27 -6.32 -0.32
CA GLU A 48 3.54 -6.44 0.41
C GLU A 48 4.07 -5.06 0.81
N SER A 49 4.03 -4.09 -0.10
CA SER A 49 4.37 -2.70 0.16
C SER A 49 3.49 -2.09 1.26
N THR A 50 2.18 -2.36 1.24
CA THR A 50 1.24 -1.91 2.27
C THR A 50 1.55 -2.50 3.64
N ILE A 51 1.91 -3.77 3.70
CA ILE A 51 2.32 -4.43 4.95
C ILE A 51 3.63 -3.83 5.47
N ASP A 52 4.59 -3.56 4.59
CA ASP A 52 5.86 -2.93 4.96
C ASP A 52 5.66 -1.49 5.46
N GLU A 53 4.83 -0.70 4.79
CA GLU A 53 4.44 0.64 5.24
C GLU A 53 3.88 0.62 6.66
N LEU A 54 3.02 -0.34 6.93
CA LEU A 54 2.38 -0.48 8.23
C LEU A 54 3.37 -0.92 9.31
N LYS A 55 4.13 -1.97 9.05
CA LYS A 55 5.04 -2.59 10.04
C LYS A 55 6.33 -1.81 10.24
N VAL A 56 6.92 -1.30 9.16
CA VAL A 56 8.26 -0.71 9.19
C VAL A 56 8.20 0.80 9.29
N HIS A 57 7.37 1.44 8.50
CA HIS A 57 7.37 2.90 8.38
C HIS A 57 6.44 3.59 9.37
N LEU A 58 5.25 3.05 9.60
CA LEU A 58 4.30 3.64 10.54
C LEU A 58 4.63 3.28 11.98
N LEU A 59 4.83 2.00 12.26
CA LEU A 59 5.09 1.46 13.61
C LEU A 59 6.55 1.60 14.03
N GLY A 60 7.48 1.48 13.09
CA GLY A 60 8.90 1.33 13.34
C GLY A 60 9.28 -0.13 13.68
N ARG A 61 10.44 -0.55 13.18
CA ARG A 61 10.92 -1.95 13.22
C ARG A 61 10.96 -2.61 14.62
N LYS A 62 10.93 -1.81 15.69
CA LYS A 62 11.06 -2.29 17.09
C LYS A 62 9.78 -2.14 17.91
N THR A 63 8.71 -1.62 17.33
CA THR A 63 7.49 -1.38 18.08
C THR A 63 6.67 -2.66 18.12
N LEU A 64 6.73 -3.35 19.25
CA LEU A 64 5.83 -4.44 19.56
C LEU A 64 4.48 -3.87 20.03
N ILE A 65 3.42 -4.65 19.87
CA ILE A 65 2.14 -4.39 20.54
C ILE A 65 2.43 -4.24 22.05
N ARG A 66 2.09 -3.10 22.62
CA ARG A 66 2.39 -2.77 24.02
C ARG A 66 1.32 -3.28 24.96
N SER A 67 0.11 -3.37 24.45
CA SER A 67 -1.05 -3.76 25.23
C SER A 67 -1.02 -5.26 25.53
N LEU A 68 -1.30 -5.61 26.78
CA LEU A 68 -1.40 -6.99 27.25
C LEU A 68 -2.86 -7.46 27.34
N ASN A 69 -3.80 -6.53 27.31
CA ASN A 69 -5.23 -6.80 27.33
C ASN A 69 -5.76 -6.99 25.90
N PRO A 70 -6.52 -8.06 25.61
CA PRO A 70 -7.04 -8.31 24.26
C PRO A 70 -7.83 -7.15 23.66
N ARG A 71 -8.60 -6.42 24.43
CA ARG A 71 -9.33 -5.22 23.99
C ARG A 71 -8.40 -4.12 23.53
N GLU A 72 -7.38 -3.85 24.30
CA GLU A 72 -6.41 -2.78 24.01
C GLU A 72 -5.54 -3.16 22.82
N VAL A 73 -5.18 -4.44 22.66
CA VAL A 73 -4.50 -4.96 21.46
C VAL A 73 -5.31 -4.66 20.20
N VAL A 74 -6.60 -4.92 20.23
CA VAL A 74 -7.51 -4.64 19.11
C VAL A 74 -7.55 -3.13 18.83
N GLN A 75 -7.69 -2.30 19.86
CA GLN A 75 -7.68 -0.84 19.72
C GLN A 75 -6.37 -0.32 19.13
N GLU A 76 -5.24 -0.86 19.59
CA GLU A 76 -3.91 -0.50 19.08
C GLU A 76 -3.78 -0.84 17.59
N ILE A 77 -4.21 -2.03 17.17
CA ILE A 77 -4.22 -2.46 15.77
C ILE A 77 -5.11 -1.53 14.92
N TYR A 78 -6.32 -1.23 15.37
CA TYR A 78 -7.21 -0.31 14.66
C TYR A 78 -6.62 1.11 14.58
N GLY A 79 -5.95 1.59 15.63
CA GLY A 79 -5.24 2.87 15.60
C GLY A 79 -4.17 2.91 14.50
N TRP A 80 -3.43 1.82 14.32
CA TRP A 80 -2.43 1.70 13.25
C TRP A 80 -3.07 1.68 11.85
N LEU A 81 -4.12 0.90 11.69
CA LEU A 81 -4.86 0.83 10.41
C LEU A 81 -5.46 2.19 10.04
N LEU A 82 -6.03 2.90 10.99
CA LEU A 82 -6.57 4.25 10.78
C LEU A 82 -5.47 5.26 10.42
N GLY A 83 -4.32 5.18 11.11
CA GLY A 83 -3.17 6.02 10.78
C GLY A 83 -2.63 5.78 9.38
N HIS A 84 -2.51 4.52 8.99
CA HIS A 84 -2.12 4.13 7.63
C HIS A 84 -3.13 4.63 6.59
N TRP A 85 -4.43 4.40 6.84
CA TRP A 85 -5.50 4.85 5.97
C TRP A 85 -5.49 6.37 5.80
N ALA A 86 -5.28 7.14 6.86
CA ALA A 86 -5.23 8.60 6.81
C ALA A 86 -4.08 9.09 5.91
N VAL A 87 -2.88 8.51 6.04
CA VAL A 87 -1.73 8.86 5.19
C VAL A 87 -2.00 8.50 3.73
N ARG A 88 -2.55 7.30 3.47
CA ARG A 88 -2.88 6.87 2.11
C ARG A 88 -4.00 7.73 1.49
N SER A 89 -5.01 8.11 2.26
CA SER A 89 -6.07 9.02 1.81
C SER A 89 -5.51 10.39 1.42
N LEU A 90 -4.57 10.92 2.19
CA LEU A 90 -3.90 12.17 1.86
C LEU A 90 -3.08 12.04 0.56
N MET A 91 -2.33 10.93 0.41
CA MET A 91 -1.59 10.64 -0.83
C MET A 91 -2.53 10.59 -2.04
N PHE A 92 -3.67 9.93 -1.90
CA PHE A 92 -4.67 9.84 -2.97
C PHE A 92 -5.18 11.24 -3.37
N GLN A 93 -5.58 12.07 -2.39
CA GLN A 93 -6.07 13.42 -2.66
C GLN A 93 -5.02 14.31 -3.34
N VAL A 94 -3.75 14.21 -2.92
CA VAL A 94 -2.65 14.97 -3.54
C VAL A 94 -2.38 14.48 -4.96
N ALA A 95 -2.40 13.16 -5.18
CA ALA A 95 -2.20 12.57 -6.48
C ALA A 95 -3.30 12.94 -7.47
N ASP A 96 -4.56 12.92 -7.02
CA ASP A 96 -5.72 13.35 -7.80
C ASP A 96 -5.61 14.81 -8.23
N LYS A 97 -5.27 15.71 -7.29
CA LYS A 97 -5.06 17.14 -7.62
C LYS A 97 -3.88 17.37 -8.57
N ALA A 98 -2.88 16.50 -8.58
CA ALA A 98 -1.69 16.61 -9.43
C ALA A 98 -1.81 15.82 -10.74
N ASP A 99 -2.91 15.12 -10.96
CA ASP A 99 -3.15 14.23 -12.11
C ASP A 99 -2.03 13.19 -12.29
N ILE A 100 -1.62 12.56 -11.18
CA ILE A 100 -0.61 11.50 -11.18
C ILE A 100 -1.13 10.25 -10.48
N SER A 101 -0.50 9.10 -10.73
CA SER A 101 -0.82 7.89 -9.98
C SER A 101 -0.42 8.02 -8.50
N PRO A 102 -1.29 7.67 -7.54
CA PRO A 102 -0.97 7.65 -6.11
C PRO A 102 0.24 6.77 -5.77
N LEU A 103 0.52 5.75 -6.58
CA LEU A 103 1.65 4.83 -6.43
C LEU A 103 3.02 5.49 -6.70
N ARG A 104 3.03 6.67 -7.33
CA ARG A 104 4.24 7.47 -7.52
C ARG A 104 4.63 8.29 -6.29
N LEU A 105 3.76 8.41 -5.31
CA LEU A 105 4.04 9.13 -4.07
C LEU A 105 4.72 8.22 -3.05
N SER A 106 5.71 8.74 -2.35
CA SER A 106 6.37 8.01 -1.27
C SER A 106 5.55 8.06 0.01
N PHE A 107 5.14 6.91 0.54
CA PHE A 107 4.47 6.81 1.84
C PHE A 107 5.32 7.42 2.96
N THR A 108 6.59 7.02 3.05
CA THR A 108 7.53 7.55 4.06
C THR A 108 7.71 9.06 3.93
N GLY A 109 7.81 9.57 2.70
CA GLY A 109 7.88 11.00 2.43
C GLY A 109 6.66 11.73 2.96
N THR A 110 5.46 11.26 2.61
CA THR A 110 4.18 11.83 3.06
C THR A 110 4.06 11.76 4.58
N LEU A 111 4.37 10.62 5.19
CA LEU A 111 4.34 10.45 6.65
C LEU A 111 5.26 11.44 7.36
N ASN A 112 6.46 11.69 6.83
CA ASN A 112 7.40 12.67 7.40
C ASN A 112 6.90 14.11 7.26
N VAL A 113 6.19 14.43 6.18
CA VAL A 113 5.53 15.75 6.03
C VAL A 113 4.43 15.90 7.08
N VAL A 114 3.57 14.89 7.24
CA VAL A 114 2.51 14.88 8.25
C VAL A 114 3.09 15.04 9.65
N ARG A 115 4.09 14.24 10.02
CA ARG A 115 4.75 14.33 11.35
C ARG A 115 5.30 15.72 11.64
N ARG A 116 5.85 16.40 10.64
CA ARG A 116 6.35 17.78 10.79
C ARG A 116 5.23 18.83 10.86
N ALA A 117 4.08 18.53 10.28
CA ALA A 117 2.92 19.41 10.29
C ALA A 117 2.11 19.33 11.60
N VAL A 118 2.04 18.15 12.23
CA VAL A 118 1.25 17.92 13.47
C VAL A 118 1.50 19.00 14.56
N PRO A 119 2.74 19.37 14.94
CA PRO A 119 2.95 20.41 15.95
C PRO A 119 2.45 21.80 15.55
N LYS A 120 2.33 22.06 14.25
CA LYS A 120 1.75 23.31 13.74
C LYS A 120 0.24 23.29 13.88
N PHE A 121 -0.42 22.17 13.50
CA PHE A 121 -1.85 22.00 13.65
C PHE A 121 -2.33 22.04 15.10
N GLN A 122 -1.55 21.52 16.03
CA GLN A 122 -1.86 21.57 17.46
C GLN A 122 -1.89 22.98 18.05
N ARG A 123 -1.33 23.97 17.34
CA ARG A 123 -1.31 25.38 17.73
C ARG A 123 -2.39 26.22 17.05
N LEU A 124 -3.12 25.64 16.09
CA LEU A 124 -4.20 26.32 15.40
C LEU A 124 -5.47 26.27 16.28
N GLU A 125 -6.17 27.38 16.38
CA GLU A 125 -7.52 27.38 16.92
C GLU A 125 -8.49 26.79 15.88
N LEU A 126 -9.61 26.24 16.35
CA LEU A 126 -10.62 25.64 15.44
C LEU A 126 -11.11 26.60 14.37
N THR A 127 -11.07 27.91 14.68
CA THR A 127 -11.44 29.01 13.78
C THR A 127 -10.46 29.22 12.63
N ASP A 128 -9.22 28.76 12.78
CA ASP A 128 -8.15 28.91 11.78
C ASP A 128 -8.11 27.75 10.79
N ILE A 129 -8.93 26.71 10.99
CA ILE A 129 -9.00 25.56 10.11
C ILE A 129 -10.00 25.88 9.00
N PRO A 130 -9.56 26.03 7.73
CA PRO A 130 -10.48 26.26 6.63
C PRO A 130 -11.41 25.05 6.49
N PHE A 131 -12.70 25.28 6.53
CA PHE A 131 -13.68 24.27 6.14
C PHE A 131 -13.58 24.07 4.62
N PHE A 132 -13.28 22.86 4.19
CA PHE A 132 -13.28 22.45 2.80
C PHE A 132 -14.68 22.03 2.36
#